data_cea5fbc8433e10eb295d381374ac9a82
#
_entry.id   cea5fbc8433e10eb295d381374ac9a82
#
_cell.length_a   1.000
_cell.length_b   1.000
_cell.length_c   1.000
_cell.angle_alpha   90.00
_cell.angle_beta   90.00
_cell.angle_gamma   90.00
#
_symmetry.space_group_name_H-M   'P 1'
#
loop_
_entity.id
_entity.type
_entity.pdbx_description
1 polymer ?
#
loop_
_entity_poly.entity_id
_entity_poly.type
_entity_poly.pdbx_seq_one_letter_code
_entity_poly.pdbx_strand_id
1 'polypeptide(L)'
;MFKKVASIVLALSISSLTLIGNTQISNAASALHRIISLSPSATEDLFAIGAGPQVLAVDQLSNYPAKAPMSKLDAFTPNVEAIAAYKPDLVILNSGATKAESVKSALKKLKIKVYYETAPTDMTGAYKEIAELGALTGRGTQAQALIRSMQSTIKKAIASSKKKSPVAFYHELDDTLYSVTSETFIGKVYKDFNLVNIADAAAKADSYGYPQLTPEYIVQANPALMFLSDAQYGTSSASVEARPGWSTMKAVTNNRIIALPEDIPSRWGPRLADFYTFIAKSIASVN
;
A
#
# COMPACT_ATOMS: atom_id res chain seq x y z
N MET A 1 -15.78 86.54 -47.92
CA MET A 1 -16.03 85.15 -48.28
C MET A 1 -14.77 84.39 -48.08
N PHE A 2 -14.50 83.94 -46.86
CA PHE A 2 -13.28 83.22 -46.56
C PHE A 2 -13.62 81.91 -45.91
N LYS A 3 -13.23 80.82 -46.57
CA LYS A 3 -13.30 79.45 -46.03
C LYS A 3 -12.18 79.27 -45.02
N LYS A 4 -12.48 78.93 -43.78
CA LYS A 4 -11.51 78.45 -42.81
C LYS A 4 -11.42 76.94 -42.91
N VAL A 5 -10.24 76.46 -43.19
CA VAL A 5 -9.89 75.07 -43.13
C VAL A 5 -9.40 74.73 -41.73
N ALA A 6 -10.05 73.82 -41.05
CA ALA A 6 -9.64 73.36 -39.72
C ALA A 6 -8.83 72.10 -39.88
N SER A 7 -7.57 72.16 -39.50
CA SER A 7 -6.66 71.00 -39.43
C SER A 7 -6.94 70.24 -38.11
N ILE A 8 -7.32 68.96 -38.24
CA ILE A 8 -7.44 68.03 -37.12
C ILE A 8 -6.12 67.31 -36.97
N VAL A 9 -5.42 67.55 -35.87
CA VAL A 9 -4.21 66.80 -35.49
C VAL A 9 -4.68 65.57 -34.67
N LEU A 10 -4.48 64.39 -35.27
CA LEU A 10 -4.76 63.10 -34.63
C LEU A 10 -3.53 62.67 -33.83
N ALA A 11 -3.61 62.77 -32.50
CA ALA A 11 -2.57 62.27 -31.59
C ALA A 11 -2.75 60.76 -31.39
N LEU A 12 -1.89 59.95 -31.97
CA LEU A 12 -1.77 58.53 -31.68
C LEU A 12 -1.06 58.35 -30.34
N SER A 13 -1.78 58.01 -29.29
CA SER A 13 -1.22 57.53 -28.01
C SER A 13 -0.94 56.04 -28.10
N ILE A 14 0.34 55.65 -28.24
CA ILE A 14 0.80 54.28 -28.15
C ILE A 14 0.84 53.90 -26.68
N SER A 15 -0.17 53.17 -26.22
CA SER A 15 -0.17 52.52 -24.90
C SER A 15 0.65 51.23 -24.99
N SER A 16 1.88 51.29 -24.54
CA SER A 16 2.73 50.10 -24.33
C SER A 16 2.20 49.32 -23.14
N LEU A 17 1.46 48.25 -23.44
CA LEU A 17 1.03 47.25 -22.43
C LEU A 17 2.21 46.34 -22.10
N THR A 18 2.94 46.65 -21.03
CA THR A 18 3.94 45.76 -20.46
C THR A 18 3.25 44.57 -19.84
N LEU A 19 3.18 43.42 -20.53
CA LEU A 19 2.88 42.13 -19.93
C LEU A 19 4.01 41.78 -18.97
N ILE A 20 3.85 42.09 -17.68
CA ILE A 20 4.67 41.48 -16.62
C ILE A 20 4.19 40.02 -16.52
N GLY A 21 4.80 39.14 -17.27
CA GLY A 21 4.66 37.71 -17.09
C GLY A 21 5.17 37.34 -15.70
N ASN A 22 4.26 37.11 -14.77
CA ASN A 22 4.59 36.41 -13.54
C ASN A 22 5.04 34.99 -13.90
N THR A 23 6.33 34.83 -14.19
CA THR A 23 6.97 33.51 -14.14
C THR A 23 6.96 33.06 -12.68
N GLN A 24 5.94 32.33 -12.31
CA GLN A 24 5.99 31.50 -11.12
C GLN A 24 7.15 30.51 -11.36
N ILE A 25 8.29 30.85 -10.78
CA ILE A 25 9.38 29.90 -10.62
C ILE A 25 8.86 28.86 -9.63
N SER A 26 8.21 27.85 -10.16
CA SER A 26 7.94 26.63 -9.41
C SER A 26 9.31 26.10 -9.01
N ASN A 27 9.69 26.26 -7.74
CA ASN A 27 10.76 25.50 -7.11
C ASN A 27 10.30 24.03 -7.01
N ALA A 28 10.11 23.39 -8.18
CA ALA A 28 10.03 21.96 -8.25
C ALA A 28 11.40 21.45 -7.81
N ALA A 29 11.48 20.93 -6.59
CA ALA A 29 12.64 20.17 -6.17
C ALA A 29 12.96 19.20 -7.31
N SER A 30 14.22 19.20 -7.77
CA SER A 30 14.64 18.30 -8.85
C SER A 30 14.20 16.88 -8.54
N ALA A 31 13.40 16.31 -9.42
CA ALA A 31 12.89 14.94 -9.24
C ALA A 31 14.07 13.97 -9.17
N LEU A 32 14.02 13.03 -8.25
CA LEU A 32 15.07 12.03 -8.08
C LEU A 32 14.91 10.97 -9.16
N HIS A 33 15.98 10.64 -9.88
CA HIS A 33 15.92 9.79 -11.07
C HIS A 33 16.68 8.46 -10.94
N ARG A 34 17.37 8.24 -9.82
CA ARG A 34 18.20 7.05 -9.58
C ARG A 34 17.82 6.43 -8.25
N ILE A 35 16.80 5.60 -8.28
CA ILE A 35 16.15 5.07 -7.06
C ILE A 35 16.54 3.61 -6.87
N ILE A 36 16.91 3.25 -5.63
CA ILE A 36 16.92 1.87 -5.16
C ILE A 36 15.75 1.71 -4.21
N SER A 37 14.91 0.72 -4.47
CA SER A 37 13.81 0.37 -3.56
C SER A 37 14.10 -0.95 -2.86
N LEU A 38 14.22 -0.90 -1.54
CA LEU A 38 14.34 -2.06 -0.65
C LEU A 38 13.03 -2.24 0.14
N SER A 39 11.91 -2.01 -0.52
CA SER A 39 10.57 -2.27 -0.03
C SER A 39 9.68 -2.73 -1.17
N PRO A 40 9.08 -3.91 -1.05
CA PRO A 40 8.11 -4.39 -2.03
C PRO A 40 6.89 -3.48 -2.20
N SER A 41 6.34 -2.92 -1.12
CA SER A 41 5.19 -2.00 -1.19
C SER A 41 5.54 -0.71 -1.93
N ALA A 42 6.63 -0.06 -1.53
CA ALA A 42 7.11 1.15 -2.21
C ALA A 42 7.50 0.89 -3.67
N THR A 43 8.01 -0.31 -4.00
CA THR A 43 8.27 -0.70 -5.39
C THR A 43 6.98 -0.70 -6.20
N GLU A 44 5.91 -1.29 -5.69
CA GLU A 44 4.60 -1.27 -6.36
C GLU A 44 4.10 0.16 -6.56
N ASP A 45 4.20 1.01 -5.55
CA ASP A 45 3.82 2.41 -5.61
C ASP A 45 4.59 3.17 -6.70
N LEU A 46 5.92 3.05 -6.72
CA LEU A 46 6.77 3.69 -7.73
C LEU A 46 6.37 3.32 -9.15
N PHE A 47 6.11 2.04 -9.39
CA PHE A 47 5.70 1.59 -10.71
C PHE A 47 4.28 2.06 -11.08
N ALA A 48 3.35 2.06 -10.13
CA ALA A 48 1.97 2.48 -10.33
C ALA A 48 1.83 3.98 -10.63
N ILE A 49 2.66 4.82 -10.00
CA ILE A 49 2.69 6.27 -10.28
C ILE A 49 3.54 6.62 -11.53
N GLY A 50 4.10 5.62 -12.22
CA GLY A 50 4.90 5.83 -13.44
C GLY A 50 6.34 6.27 -13.16
N ALA A 51 6.87 6.05 -11.95
CA ALA A 51 8.28 6.30 -11.61
C ALA A 51 9.20 5.09 -11.90
N GLY A 52 8.68 3.99 -12.42
CA GLY A 52 9.45 2.79 -12.76
C GLY A 52 10.74 3.04 -13.53
N PRO A 53 10.78 3.91 -14.57
CA PRO A 53 12.02 4.24 -15.28
C PRO A 53 13.12 4.89 -14.43
N GLN A 54 12.80 5.37 -13.24
CA GLN A 54 13.75 5.95 -12.29
C GLN A 54 14.35 4.89 -11.35
N VAL A 55 13.77 3.67 -11.31
CA VAL A 55 14.19 2.58 -10.42
C VAL A 55 15.34 1.82 -11.06
N LEU A 56 16.51 1.81 -10.41
CA LEU A 56 17.73 1.14 -10.86
C LEU A 56 17.78 -0.32 -10.45
N ALA A 57 17.35 -0.59 -9.22
CA ALA A 57 17.35 -1.92 -8.63
C ALA A 57 16.31 -1.99 -7.51
N VAL A 58 15.77 -3.19 -7.31
CA VAL A 58 14.90 -3.52 -6.19
C VAL A 58 15.46 -4.74 -5.45
N ASP A 59 15.00 -4.95 -4.22
CA ASP A 59 15.37 -6.14 -3.43
C ASP A 59 14.76 -7.43 -4.02
N GLN A 60 15.21 -8.57 -3.48
CA GLN A 60 14.79 -9.88 -3.96
C GLN A 60 13.33 -10.26 -3.64
N LEU A 61 12.65 -9.51 -2.77
CA LEU A 61 11.24 -9.71 -2.42
C LEU A 61 10.29 -8.81 -3.22
N SER A 62 10.83 -7.82 -3.92
CA SER A 62 10.09 -6.88 -4.76
C SER A 62 9.73 -7.50 -6.12
N ASN A 63 8.89 -8.54 -6.10
CA ASN A 63 8.51 -9.38 -7.24
C ASN A 63 7.41 -8.80 -8.12
N TYR A 64 6.82 -7.66 -7.75
CA TYR A 64 5.75 -7.00 -8.50
C TYR A 64 6.04 -5.51 -8.74
N PRO A 65 5.78 -4.99 -9.96
CA PRO A 65 5.41 -5.76 -11.16
C PRO A 65 6.58 -6.59 -11.71
N ALA A 66 6.30 -7.62 -12.50
CA ALA A 66 7.32 -8.53 -13.04
C ALA A 66 8.48 -7.86 -13.81
N LYS A 67 8.28 -6.61 -14.27
CA LYS A 67 9.31 -5.78 -14.94
C LYS A 67 10.21 -5.03 -13.96
N ALA A 68 10.00 -5.12 -12.64
CA ALA A 68 10.87 -4.46 -11.66
C ALA A 68 12.30 -5.03 -11.77
N PRO A 69 13.34 -4.16 -11.75
CA PRO A 69 14.73 -4.60 -11.94
C PRO A 69 15.26 -5.28 -10.67
N MET A 70 14.84 -6.54 -10.47
CA MET A 70 15.21 -7.36 -9.31
C MET A 70 16.73 -7.52 -9.22
N SER A 71 17.26 -7.43 -8.02
CA SER A 71 18.68 -7.55 -7.72
C SER A 71 18.92 -8.53 -6.57
N LYS A 72 20.18 -8.64 -6.14
CA LYS A 72 20.58 -9.42 -4.95
C LYS A 72 20.61 -8.58 -3.68
N LEU A 73 20.09 -7.34 -3.71
CA LEU A 73 19.98 -6.50 -2.52
C LEU A 73 18.95 -7.11 -1.56
N ASP A 74 19.25 -7.01 -0.28
CA ASP A 74 18.40 -7.53 0.79
C ASP A 74 17.72 -6.37 1.52
N ALA A 75 16.38 -6.45 1.62
CA ALA A 75 15.57 -5.42 2.29
C ALA A 75 15.76 -5.41 3.81
N PHE A 76 16.04 -6.57 4.42
CA PHE A 76 16.17 -6.71 5.88
C PHE A 76 17.60 -6.50 6.37
N THR A 77 18.59 -6.83 5.55
CA THR A 77 20.02 -6.65 5.86
C THR A 77 20.75 -5.80 4.80
N PRO A 78 20.39 -4.51 4.65
CA PRO A 78 20.91 -3.68 3.57
C PRO A 78 22.44 -3.51 3.64
N ASN A 79 23.14 -3.78 2.54
CA ASN A 79 24.57 -3.57 2.39
C ASN A 79 24.83 -2.20 1.74
N VAL A 80 25.45 -1.29 2.49
CA VAL A 80 25.69 0.12 2.06
C VAL A 80 26.61 0.20 0.85
N GLU A 81 27.67 -0.63 0.78
CA GLU A 81 28.61 -0.62 -0.34
C GLU A 81 27.94 -1.12 -1.62
N ALA A 82 27.17 -2.23 -1.53
CA ALA A 82 26.42 -2.75 -2.65
C ALA A 82 25.37 -1.74 -3.18
N ILE A 83 24.69 -1.02 -2.27
CA ILE A 83 23.77 0.06 -2.63
C ILE A 83 24.50 1.21 -3.31
N ALA A 84 25.62 1.69 -2.72
CA ALA A 84 26.38 2.82 -3.23
C ALA A 84 26.98 2.57 -4.63
N ALA A 85 27.29 1.31 -4.97
CA ALA A 85 27.78 0.93 -6.29
C ALA A 85 26.81 1.30 -7.43
N TYR A 86 25.52 1.36 -7.18
CA TYR A 86 24.50 1.83 -8.13
C TYR A 86 24.49 3.36 -8.29
N LYS A 87 25.18 4.11 -7.43
CA LYS A 87 25.18 5.60 -7.40
C LYS A 87 23.74 6.15 -7.37
N PRO A 88 22.89 5.77 -6.41
CA PRO A 88 21.50 6.24 -6.34
C PRO A 88 21.42 7.67 -5.80
N ASP A 89 20.34 8.39 -6.16
CA ASP A 89 19.97 9.66 -5.55
C ASP A 89 19.07 9.44 -4.32
N LEU A 90 18.30 8.34 -4.35
CA LEU A 90 17.34 7.96 -3.32
C LEU A 90 17.42 6.46 -3.06
N VAL A 91 17.42 6.10 -1.78
CA VAL A 91 17.21 4.73 -1.31
C VAL A 91 15.94 4.68 -0.46
N ILE A 92 15.06 3.76 -0.77
CA ILE A 92 13.89 3.45 0.07
C ILE A 92 14.27 2.27 0.93
N LEU A 93 14.19 2.44 2.26
CA LEU A 93 14.45 1.40 3.24
C LEU A 93 13.14 0.89 3.82
N ASN A 94 12.99 -0.42 3.89
CA ASN A 94 11.90 -1.10 4.54
C ASN A 94 11.91 -0.88 6.06
N SER A 95 10.73 -0.80 6.68
CA SER A 95 10.56 -0.65 8.14
C SER A 95 11.13 -1.82 8.97
N GLY A 96 11.27 -3.00 8.36
CA GLY A 96 11.89 -4.17 8.98
C GLY A 96 13.42 -4.25 8.83
N ALA A 97 14.07 -3.26 8.20
CA ALA A 97 15.51 -3.28 7.97
C ALA A 97 16.29 -3.29 9.28
N THR A 98 17.19 -4.26 9.44
CA THR A 98 18.08 -4.33 10.60
C THR A 98 19.07 -3.18 10.57
N LYS A 99 19.41 -2.62 11.73
CA LYS A 99 20.35 -1.50 11.86
C LYS A 99 19.99 -0.29 10.97
N ALA A 100 18.70 -0.05 10.71
CA ALA A 100 18.22 0.99 9.81
C ALA A 100 18.87 2.36 10.05
N GLU A 101 19.03 2.80 11.31
CA GLU A 101 19.64 4.08 11.64
C GLU A 101 21.13 4.13 11.25
N SER A 102 21.87 3.03 11.41
CA SER A 102 23.27 2.93 10.97
C SER A 102 23.36 3.01 9.44
N VAL A 103 22.51 2.29 8.73
CA VAL A 103 22.43 2.31 7.26
C VAL A 103 22.06 3.72 6.76
N LYS A 104 21.05 4.36 7.33
CA LYS A 104 20.67 5.76 7.03
C LYS A 104 21.84 6.73 7.22
N SER A 105 22.55 6.61 8.36
CA SER A 105 23.70 7.45 8.67
C SER A 105 24.82 7.26 7.65
N ALA A 106 25.13 6.03 7.28
CA ALA A 106 26.16 5.72 6.29
C ALA A 106 25.82 6.25 4.89
N LEU A 107 24.57 6.04 4.43
CA LEU A 107 24.10 6.56 3.14
C LEU A 107 24.09 8.09 3.12
N LYS A 108 23.70 8.75 4.22
CA LYS A 108 23.76 10.21 4.36
C LYS A 108 25.18 10.76 4.22
N LYS A 109 26.20 10.09 4.79
CA LYS A 109 27.62 10.47 4.61
C LYS A 109 28.05 10.42 3.14
N LEU A 110 27.45 9.52 2.35
CA LEU A 110 27.66 9.41 0.91
C LEU A 110 26.78 10.39 0.11
N LYS A 111 26.04 11.29 0.77
CA LYS A 111 25.09 12.24 0.18
C LYS A 111 23.93 11.58 -0.56
N ILE A 112 23.60 10.35 -0.21
CA ILE A 112 22.46 9.60 -0.75
C ILE A 112 21.25 9.89 0.15
N LYS A 113 20.13 10.32 -0.46
CA LYS A 113 18.88 10.55 0.25
C LYS A 113 18.25 9.22 0.65
N VAL A 114 17.65 9.16 1.83
CA VAL A 114 16.94 7.97 2.31
C VAL A 114 15.50 8.33 2.61
N TYR A 115 14.58 7.58 2.04
CA TYR A 115 13.19 7.50 2.48
C TYR A 115 13.06 6.24 3.33
N TYR A 116 12.65 6.40 4.58
CA TYR A 116 12.40 5.28 5.48
C TYR A 116 10.90 5.01 5.50
N GLU A 117 10.51 3.91 4.89
CA GLU A 117 9.13 3.45 4.89
C GLU A 117 8.74 3.04 6.32
N THR A 118 7.65 3.59 6.80
CA THR A 118 7.04 3.15 8.05
C THR A 118 5.76 2.39 7.69
N ALA A 119 5.66 1.13 8.14
CA ALA A 119 4.48 0.32 7.87
C ALA A 119 3.21 1.09 8.25
N PRO A 120 2.30 1.36 7.31
CA PRO A 120 1.08 2.09 7.60
C PRO A 120 0.15 1.25 8.48
N THR A 121 -0.59 1.91 9.35
CA THR A 121 -1.56 1.25 10.23
C THR A 121 -2.98 1.23 9.66
N ASP A 122 -3.20 1.93 8.54
CA ASP A 122 -4.50 2.04 7.85
C ASP A 122 -4.32 2.59 6.42
N MET A 123 -5.43 2.67 5.68
CA MET A 123 -5.44 3.19 4.32
C MET A 123 -4.98 4.64 4.19
N THR A 124 -5.16 5.46 5.24
CA THR A 124 -4.69 6.86 5.22
C THR A 124 -3.17 6.90 5.17
N GLY A 125 -2.51 6.05 5.95
CA GLY A 125 -1.06 5.88 5.92
C GLY A 125 -0.54 5.41 4.56
N ALA A 126 -1.21 4.42 3.94
CA ALA A 126 -0.85 3.94 2.61
C ALA A 126 -1.00 5.05 1.54
N TYR A 127 -2.07 5.82 1.56
CA TYR A 127 -2.23 6.96 0.64
C TYR A 127 -1.17 8.05 0.85
N LYS A 128 -0.77 8.28 2.11
CA LYS A 128 0.30 9.23 2.44
C LYS A 128 1.62 8.80 1.82
N GLU A 129 1.98 7.52 1.90
CA GLU A 129 3.20 6.97 1.29
C GLU A 129 3.20 7.17 -0.23
N ILE A 130 2.11 6.80 -0.91
CA ILE A 130 1.96 7.02 -2.36
C ILE A 130 2.16 8.51 -2.71
N ALA A 131 1.58 9.43 -1.92
CA ALA A 131 1.71 10.86 -2.16
C ALA A 131 3.16 11.36 -1.95
N GLU A 132 3.84 10.89 -0.90
CA GLU A 132 5.24 11.23 -0.59
C GLU A 132 6.19 10.73 -1.67
N LEU A 133 6.03 9.49 -2.12
CA LEU A 133 6.80 8.92 -3.23
C LEU A 133 6.53 9.68 -4.53
N GLY A 134 5.28 10.08 -4.77
CA GLY A 134 4.90 10.95 -5.88
C GLY A 134 5.63 12.30 -5.86
N ALA A 135 5.73 12.94 -4.70
CA ALA A 135 6.46 14.19 -4.53
C ALA A 135 7.97 14.02 -4.75
N LEU A 136 8.56 12.95 -4.21
CA LEU A 136 9.99 12.66 -4.34
C LEU A 136 10.43 12.38 -5.78
N THR A 137 9.54 11.80 -6.59
CA THR A 137 9.81 11.34 -7.96
C THR A 137 9.31 12.29 -9.05
N GLY A 138 8.68 13.41 -8.66
CA GLY A 138 8.04 14.33 -9.61
C GLY A 138 6.76 13.76 -10.25
N ARG A 139 6.13 12.79 -9.59
CA ARG A 139 4.90 12.10 -10.03
C ARG A 139 3.68 12.43 -9.18
N GLY A 140 3.65 13.62 -8.57
CA GLY A 140 2.57 14.03 -7.65
C GLY A 140 1.16 13.95 -8.27
N THR A 141 0.99 14.37 -9.53
CA THR A 141 -0.29 14.29 -10.25
C THR A 141 -0.75 12.84 -10.42
N GLN A 142 0.17 11.95 -10.80
CA GLN A 142 -0.10 10.52 -10.99
C GLN A 142 -0.42 9.84 -9.65
N ALA A 143 0.30 10.19 -8.58
CA ALA A 143 0.04 9.70 -7.23
C ALA A 143 -1.38 10.08 -6.78
N GLN A 144 -1.79 11.33 -6.95
CA GLN A 144 -3.15 11.76 -6.62
C GLN A 144 -4.23 11.06 -7.47
N ALA A 145 -3.97 10.81 -8.74
CA ALA A 145 -4.88 10.05 -9.61
C ALA A 145 -5.02 8.60 -9.14
N LEU A 146 -3.92 7.95 -8.77
CA LEU A 146 -3.90 6.59 -8.21
C LEU A 146 -4.69 6.52 -6.90
N ILE A 147 -4.44 7.43 -5.96
CA ILE A 147 -5.15 7.49 -4.68
C ILE A 147 -6.66 7.61 -4.90
N ARG A 148 -7.11 8.52 -5.77
CA ARG A 148 -8.55 8.66 -6.08
C ARG A 148 -9.14 7.40 -6.70
N SER A 149 -8.40 6.71 -7.56
CA SER A 149 -8.83 5.44 -8.16
C SER A 149 -8.99 4.36 -7.11
N MET A 150 -8.00 4.20 -6.22
CA MET A 150 -8.04 3.25 -5.10
C MET A 150 -9.25 3.54 -4.19
N GLN A 151 -9.42 4.79 -3.77
CA GLN A 151 -10.56 5.22 -2.92
C GLN A 151 -11.91 4.89 -3.56
N SER A 152 -12.05 5.13 -4.87
CA SER A 152 -13.27 4.82 -5.62
C SER A 152 -13.55 3.32 -5.65
N THR A 153 -12.52 2.51 -5.94
CA THR A 153 -12.61 1.04 -6.00
C THR A 153 -12.97 0.47 -4.63
N ILE A 154 -12.28 0.89 -3.58
CA ILE A 154 -12.52 0.45 -2.20
C ILE A 154 -13.95 0.81 -1.75
N LYS A 155 -14.39 2.05 -1.99
CA LYS A 155 -15.75 2.48 -1.67
C LYS A 155 -16.81 1.61 -2.35
N LYS A 156 -16.60 1.27 -3.63
CA LYS A 156 -17.52 0.39 -4.38
C LYS A 156 -17.51 -1.04 -3.82
N ALA A 157 -16.33 -1.57 -3.51
CA ALA A 157 -16.19 -2.91 -2.93
C ALA A 157 -16.92 -3.01 -1.58
N ILE A 158 -16.72 -2.07 -0.67
CA ILE A 158 -17.42 -2.02 0.62
C ILE A 158 -18.93 -1.90 0.40
N ALA A 159 -19.38 -0.97 -0.43
CA ALA A 159 -20.81 -0.75 -0.67
C ALA A 159 -21.51 -1.98 -1.24
N SER A 160 -20.81 -2.79 -2.04
CA SER A 160 -21.39 -3.99 -2.69
C SER A 160 -21.59 -5.17 -1.74
N SER A 161 -20.83 -5.26 -0.64
CA SER A 161 -20.77 -6.50 0.16
C SER A 161 -20.71 -6.30 1.66
N LYS A 162 -20.77 -5.03 2.15
CA LYS A 162 -20.80 -4.75 3.59
C LYS A 162 -22.00 -5.46 4.24
N LYS A 163 -21.73 -6.20 5.29
CA LYS A 163 -22.76 -6.97 5.99
C LYS A 163 -23.68 -6.07 6.81
N LYS A 164 -24.99 -6.34 6.75
CA LYS A 164 -25.99 -5.65 7.58
C LYS A 164 -25.87 -6.06 9.04
N SER A 165 -25.62 -7.35 9.29
CA SER A 165 -25.34 -7.91 10.61
C SER A 165 -23.88 -8.32 10.71
N PRO A 166 -23.26 -8.25 11.90
CA PRO A 166 -21.89 -8.71 12.10
C PRO A 166 -21.73 -10.19 11.75
N VAL A 167 -20.66 -10.54 11.02
CA VAL A 167 -20.32 -11.92 10.65
C VAL A 167 -18.96 -12.27 11.25
N ALA A 168 -18.92 -13.29 12.09
CA ALA A 168 -17.69 -13.75 12.72
C ALA A 168 -16.74 -14.41 11.70
N PHE A 169 -15.46 -14.06 11.77
CA PHE A 169 -14.42 -14.66 10.95
C PHE A 169 -13.17 -15.01 11.75
N TYR A 170 -12.39 -15.93 11.21
CA TYR A 170 -11.04 -16.28 11.63
C TYR A 170 -10.07 -16.01 10.48
N HIS A 171 -8.94 -15.39 10.79
CA HIS A 171 -7.82 -15.21 9.87
C HIS A 171 -6.65 -16.05 10.35
N GLU A 172 -6.21 -16.99 9.53
CA GLU A 172 -5.06 -17.85 9.80
C GLU A 172 -3.82 -17.29 9.09
N LEU A 173 -2.80 -16.94 9.86
CA LEU A 173 -1.52 -16.49 9.31
C LEU A 173 -0.65 -17.68 8.91
N ASP A 174 -0.66 -18.73 9.74
CA ASP A 174 0.13 -19.95 9.57
C ASP A 174 -0.51 -21.13 10.31
N ASP A 175 0.01 -22.34 10.09
CA ASP A 175 -0.47 -23.58 10.66
C ASP A 175 -0.22 -23.70 12.18
N THR A 176 0.51 -22.77 12.78
CA THR A 176 0.66 -22.65 14.25
C THR A 176 -0.43 -21.81 14.88
N LEU A 177 -1.46 -21.42 14.11
CA LEU A 177 -2.68 -20.72 14.50
C LEU A 177 -2.46 -19.28 14.98
N TYR A 178 -1.38 -18.62 14.54
CA TYR A 178 -1.32 -17.18 14.70
C TYR A 178 -2.41 -16.52 13.85
N SER A 179 -2.98 -15.46 14.39
CA SER A 179 -4.03 -14.68 13.77
C SER A 179 -3.72 -13.18 13.81
N VAL A 180 -4.60 -12.38 13.26
CA VAL A 180 -4.55 -10.91 13.30
C VAL A 180 -5.72 -10.39 14.11
N THR A 181 -5.55 -9.26 14.83
CA THR A 181 -6.67 -8.55 15.45
C THR A 181 -7.24 -7.48 14.51
N SER A 182 -8.41 -6.93 14.86
CA SER A 182 -9.02 -5.80 14.17
C SER A 182 -8.20 -4.50 14.23
N GLU A 183 -7.17 -4.41 15.07
CA GLU A 183 -6.29 -3.26 15.17
C GLU A 183 -5.13 -3.30 14.16
N THR A 184 -4.84 -4.46 13.58
CA THR A 184 -3.85 -4.59 12.50
C THR A 184 -4.39 -3.96 11.20
N PHE A 185 -3.51 -3.66 10.25
CA PHE A 185 -3.91 -3.12 8.95
C PHE A 185 -4.95 -4.01 8.26
N ILE A 186 -4.66 -5.30 8.13
CA ILE A 186 -5.56 -6.27 7.48
C ILE A 186 -6.86 -6.46 8.28
N GLY A 187 -6.78 -6.42 9.61
CA GLY A 187 -7.96 -6.48 10.47
C GLY A 187 -8.92 -5.32 10.23
N LYS A 188 -8.40 -4.11 10.00
CA LYS A 188 -9.21 -2.93 9.65
C LYS A 188 -9.91 -3.10 8.30
N VAL A 189 -9.28 -3.76 7.32
CA VAL A 189 -9.94 -4.08 6.04
C VAL A 189 -11.18 -4.93 6.26
N TYR A 190 -11.10 -5.97 7.09
CA TYR A 190 -12.26 -6.80 7.41
C TYR A 190 -13.36 -6.04 8.16
N LYS A 191 -12.96 -5.15 9.08
CA LYS A 191 -13.88 -4.30 9.84
C LYS A 191 -14.72 -3.37 8.95
N ASP A 192 -14.17 -2.90 7.84
CA ASP A 192 -14.89 -2.08 6.85
C ASP A 192 -16.10 -2.82 6.25
N PHE A 193 -16.04 -4.14 6.17
CA PHE A 193 -17.13 -5.00 5.70
C PHE A 193 -18.09 -5.45 6.81
N ASN A 194 -17.96 -4.93 8.04
CA ASN A 194 -18.72 -5.35 9.22
C ASN A 194 -18.48 -6.82 9.59
N LEU A 195 -17.25 -7.31 9.40
CA LEU A 195 -16.82 -8.61 9.88
C LEU A 195 -16.28 -8.48 11.31
N VAL A 196 -16.58 -9.47 12.16
CA VAL A 196 -16.16 -9.53 13.56
C VAL A 196 -15.05 -10.56 13.72
N ASN A 197 -13.91 -10.10 14.19
CA ASN A 197 -12.72 -10.92 14.33
C ASN A 197 -12.77 -11.72 15.64
N ILE A 198 -12.75 -13.07 15.58
CA ILE A 198 -12.72 -13.89 16.79
C ILE A 198 -11.41 -13.72 17.57
N ALA A 199 -10.33 -13.31 16.93
CA ALA A 199 -9.04 -13.11 17.56
C ALA A 199 -9.00 -11.92 18.53
N ASP A 200 -9.93 -10.94 18.39
CA ASP A 200 -9.95 -9.75 19.26
C ASP A 200 -10.17 -10.11 20.74
N ALA A 201 -11.06 -11.08 21.01
CA ALA A 201 -11.35 -11.50 22.38
C ALA A 201 -10.24 -12.37 23.01
N ALA A 202 -9.36 -12.95 22.20
CA ALA A 202 -8.23 -13.76 22.65
C ALA A 202 -6.92 -12.97 22.73
N ALA A 203 -6.89 -11.73 22.21
CA ALA A 203 -5.69 -10.92 22.15
C ALA A 203 -5.25 -10.46 23.55
N LYS A 204 -3.95 -10.61 23.81
CA LYS A 204 -3.29 -10.05 25.00
C LYS A 204 -2.46 -8.84 24.59
N ALA A 205 -2.12 -7.98 25.56
CA ALA A 205 -1.34 -6.77 25.31
C ALA A 205 0.03 -7.05 24.67
N ASP A 206 0.64 -8.17 24.99
CA ASP A 206 1.94 -8.61 24.47
C ASP A 206 1.88 -9.31 23.11
N SER A 207 0.68 -9.51 22.54
CA SER A 207 0.51 -10.11 21.21
C SER A 207 0.78 -9.13 20.05
N TYR A 208 0.87 -7.83 20.34
CA TYR A 208 1.09 -6.77 19.34
C TYR A 208 0.14 -6.85 18.14
N GLY A 209 -1.09 -7.33 18.36
CA GLY A 209 -2.08 -7.51 17.31
C GLY A 209 -2.03 -8.87 16.60
N TYR A 210 -1.15 -9.78 17.00
CA TYR A 210 -0.95 -11.09 16.40
C TYR A 210 -1.02 -12.21 17.43
N PRO A 211 -2.22 -12.50 18.00
CA PRO A 211 -2.37 -13.55 18.99
C PRO A 211 -2.26 -14.94 18.35
N GLN A 212 -1.66 -15.87 19.11
CA GLN A 212 -1.76 -17.29 18.81
C GLN A 212 -3.02 -17.86 19.49
N LEU A 213 -3.88 -18.49 18.70
CA LEU A 213 -5.13 -19.08 19.19
C LEU A 213 -4.94 -20.59 19.46
N THR A 214 -5.88 -21.18 20.21
CA THR A 214 -5.92 -22.64 20.35
C THR A 214 -6.98 -23.24 19.45
N PRO A 215 -6.83 -24.49 19.01
CA PRO A 215 -7.83 -25.19 18.21
C PRO A 215 -9.22 -25.18 18.86
N GLU A 216 -9.26 -25.42 20.17
CA GLU A 216 -10.52 -25.46 20.95
C GLU A 216 -11.22 -24.11 20.95
N TYR A 217 -10.46 -23.02 21.10
CA TYR A 217 -11.02 -21.66 21.05
C TYR A 217 -11.64 -21.36 19.68
N ILE A 218 -10.93 -21.70 18.58
CA ILE A 218 -11.41 -21.46 17.21
C ILE A 218 -12.70 -22.25 16.96
N VAL A 219 -12.74 -23.54 17.35
CA VAL A 219 -13.94 -24.39 17.21
C VAL A 219 -15.10 -23.84 18.05
N GLN A 220 -14.84 -23.40 19.29
CA GLN A 220 -15.87 -22.84 20.16
C GLN A 220 -16.42 -21.50 19.63
N ALA A 221 -15.55 -20.64 19.08
CA ALA A 221 -15.96 -19.38 18.47
C ALA A 221 -16.77 -19.58 17.19
N ASN A 222 -16.63 -20.75 16.54
CA ASN A 222 -17.40 -21.20 15.39
C ASN A 222 -17.58 -20.14 14.30
N PRO A 223 -16.48 -19.62 13.72
CA PRO A 223 -16.54 -18.54 12.73
C PRO A 223 -17.32 -18.97 11.48
N ALA A 224 -18.02 -18.02 10.88
CA ALA A 224 -18.77 -18.23 9.65
C ALA A 224 -17.89 -18.14 8.38
N LEU A 225 -16.69 -17.56 8.52
CA LEU A 225 -15.70 -17.37 7.46
C LEU A 225 -14.30 -17.71 8.00
N MET A 226 -13.45 -18.26 7.16
CA MET A 226 -12.01 -18.37 7.40
C MET A 226 -11.24 -17.80 6.23
N PHE A 227 -10.19 -17.04 6.53
CA PHE A 227 -9.22 -16.51 5.55
C PHE A 227 -7.86 -17.13 5.83
N LEU A 228 -7.26 -17.76 4.82
CA LEU A 228 -5.98 -18.45 4.93
C LEU A 228 -4.89 -17.63 4.23
N SER A 229 -3.97 -17.02 4.99
CA SER A 229 -2.76 -16.37 4.44
C SER A 229 -1.69 -17.37 4.04
N ASP A 230 -1.70 -18.54 4.63
CA ASP A 230 -0.75 -19.63 4.43
C ASP A 230 -1.14 -20.61 3.31
N ALA A 231 -2.21 -20.33 2.58
CA ALA A 231 -2.62 -21.12 1.43
C ALA A 231 -1.50 -21.28 0.38
N GLN A 232 -0.67 -20.25 0.20
CA GLN A 232 0.51 -20.29 -0.67
C GLN A 232 1.59 -21.27 -0.21
N TYR A 233 1.56 -21.69 1.05
CA TYR A 233 2.49 -22.66 1.65
C TYR A 233 1.89 -24.06 1.79
N GLY A 234 0.68 -24.28 1.22
CA GLY A 234 0.06 -25.60 1.13
C GLY A 234 -1.15 -25.81 2.03
N THR A 235 -1.53 -24.87 2.89
CA THR A 235 -2.78 -24.96 3.64
C THR A 235 -3.98 -24.84 2.70
N SER A 236 -4.94 -25.76 2.84
CA SER A 236 -6.10 -25.87 1.97
C SER A 236 -7.38 -26.09 2.77
N SER A 237 -8.53 -25.88 2.14
CA SER A 237 -9.82 -26.21 2.77
C SER A 237 -9.87 -27.67 3.25
N ALA A 238 -9.32 -28.61 2.48
CA ALA A 238 -9.28 -30.01 2.85
C ALA A 238 -8.37 -30.27 4.06
N SER A 239 -7.20 -29.64 4.13
CA SER A 239 -6.30 -29.78 5.30
C SER A 239 -6.90 -29.14 6.56
N VAL A 240 -7.64 -28.06 6.43
CA VAL A 240 -8.38 -27.43 7.53
C VAL A 240 -9.52 -28.31 8.03
N GLU A 241 -10.34 -28.85 7.11
CA GLU A 241 -11.44 -29.76 7.45
C GLU A 241 -10.96 -31.04 8.17
N ALA A 242 -9.79 -31.55 7.81
CA ALA A 242 -9.18 -32.74 8.41
C ALA A 242 -8.66 -32.53 9.84
N ARG A 243 -8.59 -31.29 10.34
CA ARG A 243 -8.14 -31.00 11.71
C ARG A 243 -9.17 -31.53 12.73
N PRO A 244 -8.74 -32.08 13.87
CA PRO A 244 -9.66 -32.64 14.86
C PRO A 244 -10.69 -31.61 15.34
N GLY A 245 -11.99 -31.92 15.18
CA GLY A 245 -13.12 -31.08 15.61
C GLY A 245 -13.51 -29.93 14.67
N TRP A 246 -12.76 -29.68 13.59
CA TRP A 246 -13.00 -28.54 12.72
C TRP A 246 -14.10 -28.77 11.68
N SER A 247 -14.38 -30.03 11.30
CA SER A 247 -15.38 -30.38 10.28
C SER A 247 -16.80 -29.88 10.58
N THR A 248 -17.11 -29.57 11.85
CA THR A 248 -18.45 -29.08 12.27
C THR A 248 -18.58 -27.55 12.28
N MET A 249 -17.48 -26.82 12.08
CA MET A 249 -17.52 -25.36 12.08
C MET A 249 -18.32 -24.81 10.89
N LYS A 250 -18.99 -23.68 11.11
CA LYS A 250 -19.81 -23.00 10.08
C LYS A 250 -19.02 -22.67 8.83
N ALA A 251 -17.76 -22.22 8.96
CA ALA A 251 -16.91 -21.92 7.81
C ALA A 251 -16.64 -23.17 6.96
N VAL A 252 -16.44 -24.34 7.59
CA VAL A 252 -16.20 -25.62 6.91
C VAL A 252 -17.49 -26.14 6.27
N THR A 253 -18.56 -26.29 7.05
CA THR A 253 -19.82 -26.86 6.58
C THR A 253 -20.49 -26.06 5.45
N ASN A 254 -20.20 -24.76 5.36
CA ASN A 254 -20.72 -23.87 4.33
C ASN A 254 -19.73 -23.60 3.19
N ASN A 255 -18.57 -24.27 3.14
CA ASN A 255 -17.51 -24.05 2.14
C ASN A 255 -17.04 -22.59 2.09
N ARG A 256 -16.80 -21.99 3.25
CA ARG A 256 -16.38 -20.57 3.40
C ARG A 256 -14.97 -20.43 3.95
N ILE A 257 -14.09 -21.30 3.50
CA ILE A 257 -12.64 -21.22 3.71
C ILE A 257 -12.05 -20.59 2.46
N ILE A 258 -11.44 -19.44 2.62
CA ILE A 258 -11.02 -18.53 1.56
C ILE A 258 -9.50 -18.44 1.57
N ALA A 259 -8.85 -19.01 0.56
CA ALA A 259 -7.43 -18.79 0.33
C ALA A 259 -7.18 -17.34 -0.09
N LEU A 260 -6.33 -16.64 0.64
CA LEU A 260 -5.95 -15.27 0.28
C LEU A 260 -4.95 -15.27 -0.87
N PRO A 261 -4.96 -14.23 -1.73
CA PRO A 261 -3.96 -14.09 -2.78
C PRO A 261 -2.58 -13.85 -2.18
N GLU A 262 -1.55 -14.43 -2.80
CA GLU A 262 -0.16 -14.26 -2.41
C GLU A 262 0.22 -12.78 -2.29
N ASP A 263 1.04 -12.46 -1.30
CA ASP A 263 1.64 -11.13 -1.07
C ASP A 263 0.68 -9.97 -0.81
N ILE A 264 -0.48 -9.91 -1.49
CA ILE A 264 -1.38 -8.74 -1.44
C ILE A 264 -1.76 -8.35 0.00
N PRO A 265 -2.11 -9.29 0.90
CA PRO A 265 -2.46 -8.94 2.28
C PRO A 265 -1.32 -8.33 3.10
N SER A 266 -0.06 -8.54 2.67
CA SER A 266 1.16 -8.06 3.33
C SER A 266 1.83 -6.89 2.62
N ARG A 267 1.18 -6.34 1.56
CA ARG A 267 1.68 -5.19 0.80
C ARG A 267 0.76 -4.00 0.98
N TRP A 268 1.35 -2.85 1.26
CA TRP A 268 0.58 -1.62 1.51
C TRP A 268 0.36 -0.79 0.24
N GLY A 269 0.71 -1.34 -0.91
CA GLY A 269 0.70 -0.68 -2.21
C GLY A 269 -0.67 -0.64 -2.91
N PRO A 270 -0.68 -0.34 -4.21
CA PRO A 270 -1.92 -0.08 -4.99
C PRO A 270 -2.85 -1.28 -5.06
N ARG A 271 -2.32 -2.50 -4.96
CA ARG A 271 -3.11 -3.74 -4.98
C ARG A 271 -4.02 -3.92 -3.77
N LEU A 272 -3.93 -3.05 -2.75
CA LEU A 272 -4.92 -3.02 -1.67
C LEU A 272 -6.34 -2.80 -2.19
N ALA A 273 -6.53 -2.02 -3.26
CA ALA A 273 -7.85 -1.86 -3.88
C ALA A 273 -8.38 -3.17 -4.47
N ASP A 274 -7.48 -4.00 -5.03
CA ASP A 274 -7.81 -5.34 -5.52
C ASP A 274 -8.14 -6.28 -4.35
N PHE A 275 -7.43 -6.14 -3.23
CA PHE A 275 -7.71 -6.91 -2.01
C PHE A 275 -9.11 -6.63 -1.47
N TYR A 276 -9.50 -5.35 -1.36
CA TYR A 276 -10.89 -5.00 -0.99
C TYR A 276 -11.92 -5.62 -1.96
N THR A 277 -11.64 -5.60 -3.25
CA THR A 277 -12.50 -6.20 -4.26
C THR A 277 -12.56 -7.73 -4.11
N PHE A 278 -11.44 -8.36 -3.79
CA PHE A 278 -11.37 -9.80 -3.51
C PHE A 278 -12.21 -10.15 -2.28
N ILE A 279 -12.03 -9.47 -1.14
CA ILE A 279 -12.84 -9.69 0.06
C ILE A 279 -14.32 -9.50 -0.23
N ALA A 280 -14.71 -8.42 -0.92
CA ALA A 280 -16.10 -8.17 -1.29
C ALA A 280 -16.72 -9.35 -2.05
N LYS A 281 -16.02 -9.90 -3.04
CA LYS A 281 -16.46 -11.06 -3.82
C LYS A 281 -16.56 -12.32 -2.95
N SER A 282 -15.55 -12.57 -2.11
CA SER A 282 -15.49 -13.77 -1.28
C SER A 282 -16.61 -13.85 -0.24
N ILE A 283 -17.07 -12.69 0.24
CA ILE A 283 -18.15 -12.66 1.25
C ILE A 283 -19.53 -12.37 0.66
N ALA A 284 -19.68 -12.20 -0.65
CA ALA A 284 -20.94 -11.78 -1.27
C ALA A 284 -22.10 -12.74 -0.95
N SER A 285 -21.86 -14.05 -0.93
CA SER A 285 -22.86 -15.11 -0.63
C SER A 285 -23.12 -15.32 0.87
N VAL A 286 -22.45 -14.61 1.75
CA VAL A 286 -22.64 -14.72 3.21
C VAL A 286 -23.77 -13.79 3.62
N ASN A 287 -24.84 -14.31 4.19
CA ASN A 287 -25.98 -13.55 4.70
C ASN A 287 -25.78 -13.16 6.15
#